data_8779ac8b6f76e40339ea4d5f4ce2af75
#
_entry.id   8779ac8b6f76e40339ea4d5f4ce2af75
#
_cell.length_a   1.000
_cell.length_b   1.000
_cell.length_c   1.000
_cell.angle_alpha   90.00
_cell.angle_beta   90.00
_cell.angle_gamma   90.00
#
_symmetry.space_group_name_H-M   'P 1'
#
loop_
_entity.id
_entity.type
_entity.pdbx_description
1 polymer ?
#
loop_
_entity_poly.entity_id
_entity_poly.type
_entity_poly.pdbx_seq_one_letter_code
_entity_poly.pdbx_strand_id
1 'polypeptide(L)'
;RGVKPYAELLGWGQASDGHNVAISHPEGLGLVRAIENAFRRAGITASEVDYVNAHATSTLIGDASEGKALDTIFSSKCLSPKISSTKAITGHGLSLASALETVLVSIAIKEGFTPGSAHIENLDPKFEALNVIRTTEIVGPNVVLSNSSGFGGANVVLILKKP
;
A
#
# COMPACT_ATOMS: atom_id res chain seq x y z
N ARG A 1 20.65 11.91 18.71
CA ARG A 1 21.65 10.86 18.43
C ARG A 1 22.45 11.13 17.15
N GLY A 2 22.15 12.22 16.40
CA GLY A 2 22.88 12.61 15.17
C GLY A 2 22.69 11.67 13.96
N VAL A 3 21.80 10.67 14.06
CA VAL A 3 21.51 9.73 12.97
C VAL A 3 20.36 10.28 12.12
N LYS A 4 20.54 10.31 10.80
CA LYS A 4 19.45 10.66 9.87
C LYS A 4 18.44 9.51 9.80
N PRO A 5 17.14 9.77 9.99
CA PRO A 5 16.10 8.74 9.81
C PRO A 5 16.01 8.31 8.33
N TYR A 6 15.51 7.12 8.07
CA TYR A 6 15.27 6.62 6.72
C TYR A 6 13.94 7.12 6.18
N ALA A 7 12.94 7.21 7.04
CA ALA A 7 11.63 7.73 6.75
C ALA A 7 11.02 8.33 8.02
N GLU A 8 10.05 9.21 7.85
CA GLU A 8 9.22 9.76 8.91
C GLU A 8 7.84 9.10 8.84
N LEU A 9 7.30 8.64 9.97
CA LEU A 9 5.93 8.15 10.08
C LEU A 9 5.01 9.35 10.34
N LEU A 10 4.29 9.81 9.31
CA LEU A 10 3.36 10.94 9.42
C LEU A 10 2.05 10.57 10.13
N GLY A 11 1.56 9.36 9.86
CA GLY A 11 0.29 8.93 10.39
C GLY A 11 0.01 7.47 10.10
N TRP A 12 -1.04 6.98 10.73
CA TRP A 12 -1.53 5.61 10.55
C TRP A 12 -3.04 5.55 10.64
N GLY A 13 -3.62 4.53 10.03
CA GLY A 13 -5.04 4.27 10.08
C GLY A 13 -5.33 2.78 10.28
N GLN A 14 -6.43 2.49 10.94
CA GLN A 14 -6.92 1.14 11.14
C GLN A 14 -8.43 1.13 11.02
N ALA A 15 -8.97 0.07 10.41
CA ALA A 15 -10.40 -0.22 10.39
C ALA A 15 -10.63 -1.72 10.19
N SER A 16 -11.81 -2.19 10.57
CA SER A 16 -12.23 -3.57 10.29
C SER A 16 -13.21 -3.59 9.11
N ASP A 17 -13.15 -4.66 8.31
CA ASP A 17 -14.15 -4.92 7.27
C ASP A 17 -15.54 -5.16 7.86
N GLY A 18 -15.61 -5.80 9.03
CA GLY A 18 -16.89 -6.18 9.66
C GLY A 18 -17.73 -7.13 8.78
N HIS A 19 -17.06 -7.88 7.88
CA HIS A 19 -17.71 -8.68 6.84
C HIS A 19 -17.58 -10.19 7.11
N ASN A 20 -16.37 -10.71 7.16
CA ASN A 20 -16.08 -12.13 7.33
C ASN A 20 -14.74 -12.33 8.04
N VAL A 21 -14.56 -13.47 8.71
CA VAL A 21 -13.32 -13.76 9.47
C VAL A 21 -12.11 -14.07 8.56
N ALA A 22 -12.33 -14.52 7.34
CA ALA A 22 -11.28 -14.95 6.43
C ALA A 22 -11.30 -14.28 5.06
N ILE A 23 -12.41 -13.61 4.71
CA ILE A 23 -12.64 -13.04 3.37
C ILE A 23 -12.80 -11.54 3.50
N SER A 24 -12.02 -10.78 2.74
CA SER A 24 -12.08 -9.32 2.68
C SER A 24 -13.45 -8.84 2.15
N HIS A 25 -13.88 -7.66 2.58
CA HIS A 25 -15.11 -7.04 2.08
C HIS A 25 -14.98 -6.80 0.55
N PRO A 26 -15.93 -7.23 -0.30
CA PRO A 26 -15.81 -7.15 -1.75
C PRO A 26 -15.51 -5.74 -2.29
N GLU A 27 -16.06 -4.71 -1.66
CA GLU A 27 -15.84 -3.30 -2.02
C GLU A 27 -14.65 -2.67 -1.28
N GLY A 28 -13.87 -3.42 -0.50
CA GLY A 28 -12.72 -2.93 0.23
C GLY A 28 -13.01 -1.83 1.27
N LEU A 29 -14.24 -1.76 1.80
CA LEU A 29 -14.68 -0.64 2.64
C LEU A 29 -13.86 -0.48 3.93
N GLY A 30 -13.38 -1.57 4.50
CA GLY A 30 -12.50 -1.51 5.69
C GLY A 30 -11.17 -0.84 5.33
N LEU A 31 -10.57 -1.20 4.19
CA LEU A 31 -9.33 -0.58 3.72
C LEU A 31 -9.53 0.89 3.36
N VAL A 32 -10.63 1.26 2.67
CA VAL A 32 -10.97 2.67 2.40
C VAL A 32 -10.98 3.48 3.68
N ARG A 33 -11.69 3.01 4.71
CA ARG A 33 -11.76 3.69 6.02
C ARG A 33 -10.40 3.78 6.71
N ALA A 34 -9.57 2.73 6.60
CA ALA A 34 -8.22 2.74 7.16
C ALA A 34 -7.34 3.79 6.47
N ILE A 35 -7.41 3.91 5.14
CA ILE A 35 -6.69 4.92 4.35
C ILE A 35 -7.14 6.34 4.75
N GLU A 36 -8.45 6.60 4.78
CA GLU A 36 -8.99 7.90 5.18
C GLU A 36 -8.57 8.30 6.61
N ASN A 37 -8.57 7.33 7.54
CA ASN A 37 -8.08 7.54 8.90
C ASN A 37 -6.58 7.88 8.93
N ALA A 38 -5.77 7.21 8.10
CA ALA A 38 -4.35 7.48 7.97
C ALA A 38 -4.09 8.90 7.42
N PHE A 39 -4.77 9.29 6.35
CA PHE A 39 -4.67 10.63 5.76
C PHE A 39 -5.04 11.73 6.76
N ARG A 40 -6.16 11.56 7.47
CA ARG A 40 -6.59 12.53 8.47
C ARG A 40 -5.55 12.72 9.59
N ARG A 41 -4.92 11.62 10.06
CA ARG A 41 -3.89 11.70 11.12
C ARG A 41 -2.57 12.22 10.60
N ALA A 42 -2.22 11.94 9.35
CA ALA A 42 -1.02 12.45 8.70
C ALA A 42 -1.17 13.93 8.27
N GLY A 43 -2.40 14.46 8.20
CA GLY A 43 -2.66 15.82 7.72
C GLY A 43 -2.43 15.98 6.23
N ILE A 44 -2.59 14.89 5.44
CA ILE A 44 -2.39 14.89 3.99
C ILE A 44 -3.65 14.47 3.23
N THR A 45 -3.62 14.63 1.93
CA THR A 45 -4.65 14.17 0.99
C THR A 45 -4.11 13.07 0.09
N ALA A 46 -4.99 12.36 -0.62
CA ALA A 46 -4.61 11.33 -1.57
C ALA A 46 -3.70 11.83 -2.70
N SER A 47 -3.82 13.11 -3.08
CA SER A 47 -3.01 13.72 -4.15
C SER A 47 -1.53 13.90 -3.80
N GLU A 48 -1.17 13.76 -2.53
CA GLU A 48 0.21 13.87 -2.06
C GLU A 48 0.94 12.51 -2.04
N VAL A 49 0.23 11.41 -2.27
CA VAL A 49 0.80 10.05 -2.28
C VAL A 49 1.48 9.77 -3.61
N ASP A 50 2.77 9.50 -3.59
CA ASP A 50 3.57 9.14 -4.77
C ASP A 50 3.56 7.64 -5.05
N TYR A 51 3.52 6.85 -3.98
CA TYR A 51 3.67 5.40 -4.07
C TYR A 51 2.80 4.68 -3.03
N VAL A 52 2.20 3.57 -3.46
CA VAL A 52 1.47 2.63 -2.62
C VAL A 52 2.22 1.30 -2.59
N ASN A 53 2.67 0.90 -1.41
CA ASN A 53 3.11 -0.48 -1.17
C ASN A 53 1.89 -1.30 -0.78
N ALA A 54 1.38 -2.07 -1.74
CA ALA A 54 0.16 -2.84 -1.61
C ALA A 54 0.36 -4.14 -0.82
N HIS A 55 -0.68 -4.58 -0.13
CA HIS A 55 -0.70 -5.88 0.54
C HIS A 55 -0.58 -7.03 -0.46
N ALA A 56 -1.35 -7.03 -1.52
CA ALA A 56 -1.29 -7.86 -2.74
C ALA A 56 -0.70 -9.27 -2.51
N THR A 57 -1.48 -10.14 -1.87
CA THR A 57 -1.07 -11.52 -1.51
C THR A 57 -1.24 -12.51 -2.65
N SER A 58 -1.65 -12.06 -3.82
CA SER A 58 -1.96 -12.89 -5.01
C SER A 58 -3.15 -13.83 -4.76
N THR A 59 -4.14 -13.37 -4.01
CA THR A 59 -5.41 -14.08 -3.83
C THR A 59 -6.53 -13.36 -4.59
N LEU A 60 -7.36 -14.12 -5.31
CA LEU A 60 -8.40 -13.55 -6.19
C LEU A 60 -9.33 -12.56 -5.46
N ILE A 61 -9.76 -12.88 -4.24
CA ILE A 61 -10.70 -12.06 -3.48
C ILE A 61 -9.96 -10.91 -2.77
N GLY A 62 -8.82 -11.20 -2.18
CA GLY A 62 -8.02 -10.19 -1.46
C GLY A 62 -7.56 -9.08 -2.38
N ASP A 63 -6.94 -9.43 -3.50
CA ASP A 63 -6.42 -8.46 -4.46
C ASP A 63 -7.56 -7.67 -5.13
N ALA A 64 -8.70 -8.32 -5.44
CA ALA A 64 -9.86 -7.64 -5.99
C ALA A 64 -10.45 -6.61 -5.01
N SER A 65 -10.56 -6.97 -3.72
CA SER A 65 -11.01 -6.07 -2.66
C SER A 65 -10.07 -4.87 -2.48
N GLU A 66 -8.77 -5.14 -2.44
CA GLU A 66 -7.73 -4.10 -2.33
C GLU A 66 -7.74 -3.17 -3.55
N GLY A 67 -7.77 -3.75 -4.76
CA GLY A 67 -7.83 -2.98 -6.00
C GLY A 67 -9.05 -2.06 -6.04
N LYS A 68 -10.21 -2.52 -5.58
CA LYS A 68 -11.43 -1.71 -5.49
C LYS A 68 -11.29 -0.55 -4.50
N ALA A 69 -10.65 -0.79 -3.36
CA ALA A 69 -10.38 0.26 -2.38
C ALA A 69 -9.42 1.32 -2.95
N LEU A 70 -8.32 0.89 -3.60
CA LEU A 70 -7.35 1.80 -4.22
C LEU A 70 -7.95 2.58 -5.39
N ASP A 71 -8.80 1.97 -6.21
CA ASP A 71 -9.56 2.65 -7.26
C ASP A 71 -10.45 3.74 -6.66
N THR A 72 -11.18 3.44 -5.59
CA THR A 72 -12.05 4.40 -4.89
C THR A 72 -11.27 5.60 -4.35
N ILE A 73 -10.09 5.38 -3.81
CA ILE A 73 -9.26 6.43 -3.20
C ILE A 73 -8.53 7.28 -4.25
N PHE A 74 -8.03 6.66 -5.33
CA PHE A 74 -7.13 7.29 -6.29
C PHE A 74 -7.74 7.44 -7.68
N SER A 75 -7.99 6.36 -8.41
CA SER A 75 -8.33 6.40 -9.84
C SER A 75 -9.65 7.11 -10.10
N SER A 76 -10.66 6.91 -9.25
CA SER A 76 -11.94 7.61 -9.34
C SER A 76 -11.82 9.12 -9.18
N LYS A 77 -10.69 9.62 -8.65
CA LYS A 77 -10.34 11.02 -8.48
C LYS A 77 -9.27 11.49 -9.49
N CYS A 78 -9.02 10.71 -10.53
CA CYS A 78 -7.96 10.96 -11.52
C CYS A 78 -6.56 11.08 -10.91
N LEU A 79 -6.29 10.39 -9.79
CA LEU A 79 -4.99 10.29 -9.16
C LEU A 79 -4.35 8.95 -9.54
N SER A 80 -3.05 8.94 -9.77
CA SER A 80 -2.34 7.76 -10.28
C SER A 80 -1.00 7.55 -9.58
N PRO A 81 -0.98 7.33 -8.23
CA PRO A 81 0.24 6.97 -7.55
C PRO A 81 0.77 5.64 -8.12
N LYS A 82 2.09 5.45 -8.09
CA LYS A 82 2.68 4.16 -8.44
C LYS A 82 2.27 3.11 -7.41
N ILE A 83 1.94 1.91 -7.85
CA ILE A 83 1.49 0.82 -6.97
C ILE A 83 2.34 -0.41 -7.25
N SER A 84 2.86 -1.03 -6.19
CA SER A 84 3.51 -2.34 -6.31
C SER A 84 3.47 -3.11 -4.99
N SER A 85 3.89 -4.38 -5.04
CA SER A 85 4.11 -5.20 -3.86
C SER A 85 5.45 -5.90 -3.97
N THR A 86 6.18 -5.94 -2.86
CA THR A 86 7.45 -6.67 -2.75
C THR A 86 7.27 -8.17 -2.46
N LYS A 87 6.05 -8.62 -2.18
CA LYS A 87 5.75 -10.02 -1.77
C LYS A 87 6.13 -11.07 -2.81
N ALA A 88 6.15 -10.71 -4.10
CA ALA A 88 6.61 -11.62 -5.16
C ALA A 88 8.08 -12.04 -4.98
N ILE A 89 8.90 -11.24 -4.28
CA ILE A 89 10.30 -11.53 -3.99
C ILE A 89 10.49 -12.02 -2.56
N THR A 90 9.85 -11.35 -1.59
CA THR A 90 10.06 -11.62 -0.16
C THR A 90 9.24 -12.79 0.36
N GLY A 91 8.20 -13.18 -0.36
CA GLY A 91 7.13 -14.02 0.17
C GLY A 91 6.23 -13.25 1.14
N HIS A 92 5.18 -13.93 1.62
CA HIS A 92 4.26 -13.37 2.60
C HIS A 92 4.69 -13.81 4.01
N GLY A 93 5.31 -12.89 4.75
CA GLY A 93 5.83 -13.13 6.10
C GLY A 93 4.75 -13.22 7.20
N LEU A 94 3.46 -13.34 6.85
CA LEU A 94 2.34 -13.38 7.80
C LEU A 94 2.41 -12.21 8.80
N SER A 95 2.53 -12.48 10.09
CA SER A 95 2.62 -11.46 11.15
C SER A 95 3.82 -10.51 11.00
N LEU A 96 4.87 -10.92 10.29
CA LEU A 96 6.06 -10.11 10.01
C LEU A 96 5.86 -9.20 8.78
N ALA A 97 4.93 -9.51 7.88
CA ALA A 97 4.84 -8.89 6.56
C ALA A 97 4.85 -7.35 6.61
N SER A 98 3.96 -6.76 7.41
CA SER A 98 3.86 -5.29 7.50
C SER A 98 5.12 -4.62 8.08
N ALA A 99 5.79 -5.26 9.03
CA ALA A 99 7.05 -4.73 9.58
C ALA A 99 8.16 -4.81 8.53
N LEU A 100 8.29 -5.94 7.82
CA LEU A 100 9.26 -6.11 6.73
C LEU A 100 9.03 -5.09 5.61
N GLU A 101 7.79 -4.92 5.17
CA GLU A 101 7.41 -3.96 4.14
C GLU A 101 7.68 -2.52 4.56
N THR A 102 7.43 -2.17 5.83
CA THR A 102 7.77 -0.84 6.37
C THR A 102 9.28 -0.58 6.29
N VAL A 103 10.11 -1.58 6.59
CA VAL A 103 11.57 -1.48 6.46
C VAL A 103 11.99 -1.30 5.01
N LEU A 104 11.44 -2.13 4.08
CA LEU A 104 11.75 -2.06 2.66
C LEU A 104 11.35 -0.71 2.05
N VAL A 105 10.17 -0.20 2.38
CA VAL A 105 9.71 1.13 1.96
C VAL A 105 10.62 2.23 2.52
N SER A 106 11.02 2.13 3.78
CA SER A 106 11.95 3.11 4.39
C SER A 106 13.30 3.12 3.70
N ILE A 107 13.81 1.95 3.30
CA ILE A 107 15.04 1.83 2.50
C ILE A 107 14.83 2.45 1.12
N ALA A 108 13.71 2.17 0.46
CA ALA A 108 13.38 2.71 -0.86
C ALA A 108 13.33 4.25 -0.85
N ILE A 109 12.71 4.84 0.16
CA ILE A 109 12.71 6.30 0.38
C ILE A 109 14.14 6.84 0.53
N LYS A 110 14.94 6.20 1.39
CA LYS A 110 16.30 6.65 1.68
C LYS A 110 17.22 6.53 0.47
N GLU A 111 17.18 5.41 -0.22
CA GLU A 111 18.09 5.11 -1.34
C GLU A 111 17.59 5.67 -2.68
N GLY A 112 16.37 6.21 -2.72
CA GLY A 112 15.86 6.95 -3.89
C GLY A 112 15.37 6.07 -5.02
N PHE A 113 14.68 4.96 -4.74
CA PHE A 113 14.05 4.12 -5.76
C PHE A 113 12.61 3.75 -5.39
N THR A 114 11.81 3.37 -6.38
CA THR A 114 10.45 2.83 -6.16
C THR A 114 10.44 1.38 -6.60
N PRO A 115 10.16 0.41 -5.68
CA PRO A 115 10.13 -1.00 -6.03
C PRO A 115 9.04 -1.33 -7.05
N GLY A 116 9.33 -2.16 -8.04
CA GLY A 116 8.33 -2.75 -8.93
C GLY A 116 7.81 -4.09 -8.41
N SER A 117 6.63 -4.49 -8.89
CA SER A 117 6.10 -5.85 -8.66
C SER A 117 6.79 -6.84 -9.59
N ALA A 118 7.54 -7.78 -9.04
CA ALA A 118 8.20 -8.82 -9.83
C ALA A 118 7.17 -9.85 -10.36
N HIS A 119 7.54 -10.53 -11.45
CA HIS A 119 6.84 -11.68 -12.03
C HIS A 119 5.41 -11.40 -12.57
N ILE A 120 5.02 -10.14 -12.76
CA ILE A 120 3.78 -9.80 -13.45
C ILE A 120 4.04 -9.83 -14.96
N GLU A 121 3.65 -10.91 -15.63
CA GLU A 121 3.68 -10.99 -17.11
C GLU A 121 2.50 -10.23 -17.72
N ASN A 122 1.29 -10.53 -17.25
CA ASN A 122 0.06 -9.88 -17.67
C ASN A 122 -0.69 -9.32 -16.46
N LEU A 123 -1.07 -8.05 -16.53
CA LEU A 123 -1.90 -7.44 -15.50
C LEU A 123 -3.36 -7.91 -15.70
N ASP A 124 -4.03 -8.31 -14.63
CA ASP A 124 -5.46 -8.60 -14.68
C ASP A 124 -6.23 -7.32 -15.09
N PRO A 125 -7.12 -7.39 -16.10
CA PRO A 125 -7.90 -6.23 -16.55
C PRO A 125 -8.62 -5.45 -15.45
N LYS A 126 -8.94 -6.08 -14.33
CA LYS A 126 -9.54 -5.41 -13.16
C LYS A 126 -8.66 -4.30 -12.57
N PHE A 127 -7.36 -4.33 -12.82
CA PHE A 127 -6.39 -3.38 -12.26
C PHE A 127 -5.85 -2.39 -13.28
N GLU A 128 -6.38 -2.37 -14.51
CA GLU A 128 -5.91 -1.45 -15.57
C GLU A 128 -6.07 0.03 -15.22
N ALA A 129 -7.04 0.37 -14.37
CA ALA A 129 -7.21 1.73 -13.87
C ALA A 129 -6.14 2.14 -12.85
N LEU A 130 -5.40 1.18 -12.29
CA LEU A 130 -4.36 1.38 -11.30
C LEU A 130 -2.98 1.43 -11.97
N ASN A 131 -2.12 2.34 -11.52
CA ASN A 131 -0.75 2.47 -12.03
C ASN A 131 0.18 1.41 -11.39
N VAL A 132 -0.04 0.14 -11.72
CA VAL A 132 0.78 -0.97 -11.23
C VAL A 132 2.11 -1.00 -11.98
N ILE A 133 3.20 -0.68 -11.29
CA ILE A 133 4.55 -0.71 -11.85
C ILE A 133 5.17 -2.11 -11.69
N ARG A 134 5.79 -2.62 -12.77
CA ARG A 134 6.37 -3.97 -12.85
C ARG A 134 7.89 -3.98 -12.68
N THR A 135 8.52 -2.84 -12.95
CA THR A 135 9.97 -2.66 -12.86
C THR A 135 10.31 -1.63 -11.80
N THR A 136 11.43 -1.85 -11.12
CA THR A 136 11.95 -0.86 -10.17
C THR A 136 12.39 0.40 -10.91
N GLU A 137 11.99 1.55 -10.41
CA GLU A 137 12.34 2.86 -10.95
C GLU A 137 13.37 3.55 -10.06
N ILE A 138 14.38 4.17 -10.67
CA ILE A 138 15.45 4.92 -9.98
C ILE A 138 14.97 6.36 -9.70
N VAL A 139 13.80 6.45 -9.10
CA VAL A 139 13.20 7.69 -8.60
C VAL A 139 12.48 7.32 -7.29
N GLY A 140 12.97 7.86 -6.18
CA GLY A 140 12.39 7.59 -4.87
C GLY A 140 11.11 8.38 -4.63
N PRO A 141 10.14 7.79 -3.92
CA PRO A 141 8.92 8.48 -3.52
C PRO A 141 9.20 9.45 -2.36
N ASN A 142 8.43 10.53 -2.27
CA ASN A 142 8.43 11.42 -1.11
C ASN A 142 7.42 10.97 -0.07
N VAL A 143 6.20 10.62 -0.50
CA VAL A 143 5.12 10.17 0.39
C VAL A 143 4.65 8.78 -0.05
N VAL A 144 4.66 7.85 0.87
CA VAL A 144 4.29 6.45 0.66
C VAL A 144 3.13 6.06 1.56
N LEU A 145 2.14 5.42 0.98
CA LEU A 145 1.11 4.66 1.67
C LEU A 145 1.52 3.18 1.67
N SER A 146 1.65 2.57 2.84
CA SER A 146 1.83 1.12 2.97
C SER A 146 0.61 0.52 3.67
N ASN A 147 -0.09 -0.41 3.01
CA ASN A 147 -1.26 -1.05 3.58
C ASN A 147 -1.06 -2.54 3.80
N SER A 148 -1.68 -3.02 4.85
CA SER A 148 -1.69 -4.44 5.23
C SER A 148 -3.08 -4.85 5.66
N SER A 149 -3.54 -5.96 5.11
CA SER A 149 -4.83 -6.58 5.46
C SER A 149 -4.58 -7.95 6.09
N GLY A 150 -5.46 -8.37 6.97
CA GLY A 150 -5.31 -9.63 7.69
C GLY A 150 -6.64 -10.30 8.01
N PHE A 151 -6.57 -11.57 8.42
CA PHE A 151 -7.73 -12.31 8.89
C PHE A 151 -8.46 -11.57 10.03
N GLY A 152 -9.76 -11.81 10.15
CA GLY A 152 -10.62 -11.02 11.03
C GLY A 152 -11.07 -9.69 10.44
N GLY A 153 -10.70 -9.43 9.17
CA GLY A 153 -11.02 -8.18 8.47
C GLY A 153 -10.20 -6.98 8.93
N ALA A 154 -9.06 -7.20 9.55
CA ALA A 154 -8.18 -6.13 9.99
C ALA A 154 -7.51 -5.44 8.79
N ASN A 155 -7.59 -4.11 8.71
CA ASN A 155 -6.87 -3.30 7.73
C ASN A 155 -6.07 -2.24 8.48
N VAL A 156 -4.78 -2.13 8.15
CA VAL A 156 -3.85 -1.16 8.73
C VAL A 156 -3.12 -0.43 7.61
N VAL A 157 -2.97 0.87 7.75
CA VAL A 157 -2.30 1.75 6.78
C VAL A 157 -1.29 2.62 7.52
N LEU A 158 -0.10 2.73 6.97
CA LEU A 158 0.95 3.65 7.40
C LEU A 158 1.20 4.69 6.31
N ILE A 159 1.40 5.93 6.69
CA ILE A 159 1.88 7.00 5.81
C ILE A 159 3.31 7.34 6.20
N LEU A 160 4.23 7.08 5.29
CA LEU A 160 5.65 7.32 5.43
C LEU A 160 6.08 8.46 4.52
N LYS A 161 7.02 9.27 4.97
CA LYS A 161 7.54 10.41 4.20
C LYS A 161 9.05 10.45 4.24
N LYS A 162 9.65 10.99 3.18
CA LYS A 162 11.07 11.33 3.13
C LYS A 162 11.35 12.45 4.14
N PRO A 163 12.36 12.31 5.03
CA PRO A 163 12.74 13.32 6.02
C PRO A 163 13.19 14.63 5.43
#